data_3b5ae467d6231c3a3341c646c19ed6a0
#
_entry.id   3b5ae467d6231c3a3341c646c19ed6a0
#
_cell.length_a   1.000
_cell.length_b   1.000
_cell.length_c   1.000
_cell.angle_alpha   90.00
_cell.angle_beta   90.00
_cell.angle_gamma   90.00
#
_symmetry.space_group_name_H-M   'P 1'
#
loop_
_entity.id
_entity.type
_entity.pdbx_description
1 polymer ?
#
loop_
_entity_poly.entity_id
_entity_poly.type
_entity_poly.pdbx_seq_one_letter_code
_entity_poly.pdbx_strand_id
1 'polypeptide(L)'
;FTGLSGSGKSSLAFDTIYAEGQRRYMESLSSYARQFLGQMEKPNVDSIEGLPPAISIDQKSTNRNPRSTVGTVTEIYDYFRLLYARIGIPHCPKCGREIKKQTADEMTDQIMALPEGTKIQLMAPVVRGRKGTHVKLLDRAKKSGYVRVRIDGNMYELSEEISLDKNIKHNIEIVVDRLVVRPGIEKRLADSIESVLSLAEGLLVVDVIGGEPLNFSQNFACPDCGISIDEIEPRSFHLTIHLVPARYVSDSDIKWSLMKI
;
A
#
# COMPACT_ATOMS: atom_id res chain seq x y z
N PHE A 1 31.01 -27.05 27.05
CA PHE A 1 31.06 -26.26 28.29
C PHE A 1 29.72 -26.34 29.01
N THR A 2 29.71 -26.71 30.28
CA THR A 2 28.51 -26.80 31.12
C THR A 2 28.66 -25.93 32.36
N GLY A 3 27.56 -25.44 32.93
CA GLY A 3 27.56 -24.60 34.11
C GLY A 3 26.30 -23.74 34.23
N LEU A 4 26.14 -23.03 35.33
CA LEU A 4 25.02 -22.15 35.60
C LEU A 4 24.98 -20.96 34.63
N SER A 5 23.80 -20.40 34.41
CA SER A 5 23.67 -19.15 33.61
C SER A 5 24.49 -18.03 34.27
N GLY A 6 25.20 -17.23 33.49
CA GLY A 6 26.08 -16.17 34.01
C GLY A 6 27.44 -16.62 34.52
N SER A 7 27.82 -17.92 34.43
CA SER A 7 29.11 -18.44 34.92
C SER A 7 30.31 -18.17 33.98
N GLY A 8 30.16 -17.36 32.95
CA GLY A 8 31.27 -17.02 32.04
C GLY A 8 31.57 -18.05 30.94
N LYS A 9 30.72 -19.06 30.77
CA LYS A 9 30.95 -20.11 29.72
C LYS A 9 31.14 -19.54 28.31
N SER A 10 30.30 -18.60 27.92
CA SER A 10 30.36 -17.98 26.60
C SER A 10 31.62 -17.13 26.47
N SER A 11 31.98 -16.35 27.49
CA SER A 11 33.20 -15.55 27.49
C SER A 11 34.45 -16.44 27.42
N LEU A 12 34.48 -17.53 28.14
CA LEU A 12 35.58 -18.49 28.03
C LEU A 12 35.68 -19.09 26.64
N ALA A 13 34.57 -19.51 26.06
CA ALA A 13 34.57 -20.17 24.75
C ALA A 13 34.88 -19.20 23.60
N PHE A 14 34.21 -18.00 23.58
CA PHE A 14 34.33 -17.07 22.47
C PHE A 14 35.43 -16.03 22.68
N ASP A 15 35.45 -15.36 23.83
CA ASP A 15 36.34 -14.21 24.07
C ASP A 15 37.76 -14.66 24.45
N THR A 16 37.95 -15.95 24.85
CA THR A 16 39.24 -16.47 25.25
C THR A 16 39.75 -17.55 24.26
N ILE A 17 39.09 -18.71 24.24
CA ILE A 17 39.61 -19.87 23.48
C ILE A 17 39.54 -19.63 21.95
N TYR A 18 38.36 -19.22 21.47
CA TYR A 18 38.18 -18.95 20.05
C TYR A 18 39.01 -17.75 19.62
N ALA A 19 38.99 -16.65 20.38
CA ALA A 19 39.76 -15.47 20.07
C ALA A 19 41.25 -15.72 19.93
N GLU A 20 41.84 -16.53 20.84
CA GLU A 20 43.26 -16.90 20.75
C GLU A 20 43.55 -17.85 19.58
N GLY A 21 42.68 -18.83 19.34
CA GLY A 21 42.79 -19.69 18.18
C GLY A 21 42.74 -18.97 16.86
N GLN A 22 41.80 -18.03 16.73
CA GLN A 22 41.64 -17.16 15.56
C GLN A 22 42.85 -16.23 15.40
N ARG A 23 43.33 -15.60 16.49
CA ARG A 23 44.52 -14.74 16.48
C ARG A 23 45.75 -15.47 15.94
N ARG A 24 46.01 -16.67 16.42
CA ARG A 24 47.14 -17.52 15.93
C ARG A 24 46.99 -17.92 14.48
N TYR A 25 45.78 -18.27 14.08
CA TYR A 25 45.48 -18.57 12.68
C TYR A 25 45.75 -17.33 11.80
N MET A 26 45.33 -16.16 12.20
CA MET A 26 45.55 -14.91 11.52
C MET A 26 47.04 -14.56 11.39
N GLU A 27 47.84 -14.84 12.43
CA GLU A 27 49.30 -14.66 12.39
C GLU A 27 50.00 -15.52 11.34
N SER A 28 49.44 -16.68 11.02
CA SER A 28 49.94 -17.57 9.97
C SER A 28 49.66 -17.10 8.54
N LEU A 29 48.75 -16.13 8.36
CA LEU A 29 48.34 -15.58 7.08
C LEU A 29 49.30 -14.50 6.57
N SER A 30 49.28 -14.23 5.25
CA SER A 30 50.03 -13.15 4.65
C SER A 30 49.64 -11.78 5.22
N SER A 31 50.57 -10.80 5.17
CA SER A 31 50.29 -9.45 5.65
C SER A 31 49.12 -8.77 4.93
N TYR A 32 48.92 -9.11 3.66
CA TYR A 32 47.80 -8.62 2.86
C TYR A 32 46.46 -9.17 3.39
N ALA A 33 46.36 -10.46 3.64
CA ALA A 33 45.13 -11.07 4.18
C ALA A 33 44.77 -10.55 5.56
N ARG A 34 45.76 -10.26 6.41
CA ARG A 34 45.55 -9.70 7.76
C ARG A 34 44.90 -8.32 7.75
N GLN A 35 45.14 -7.50 6.72
CA GLN A 35 44.54 -6.17 6.61
C GLN A 35 43.00 -6.19 6.44
N PHE A 36 42.48 -7.25 5.82
CA PHE A 36 41.05 -7.39 5.55
C PHE A 36 40.26 -8.06 6.67
N LEU A 37 40.90 -8.90 7.47
CA LEU A 37 40.22 -9.76 8.45
C LEU A 37 40.13 -9.14 9.84
N GLY A 38 40.78 -7.99 10.08
CA GLY A 38 40.82 -7.35 11.39
C GLY A 38 41.70 -8.12 12.39
N GLN A 39 42.26 -7.39 13.36
CA GLN A 39 43.02 -8.02 14.46
C GLN A 39 42.08 -8.25 15.66
N MET A 40 42.11 -9.47 16.20
CA MET A 40 41.53 -9.73 17.51
C MET A 40 42.51 -9.35 18.61
N GLU A 41 42.01 -8.77 19.69
CA GLU A 41 42.80 -8.48 20.87
C GLU A 41 43.29 -9.79 21.52
N LYS A 42 44.51 -9.77 22.05
CA LYS A 42 45.06 -10.91 22.79
C LYS A 42 44.26 -11.08 24.09
N PRO A 43 43.66 -12.24 24.33
CA PRO A 43 42.98 -12.48 25.60
C PRO A 43 43.95 -12.43 26.78
N ASN A 44 43.46 -11.96 27.93
CA ASN A 44 44.26 -11.87 29.15
C ASN A 44 44.35 -13.23 29.83
N VAL A 45 45.34 -14.04 29.36
CA VAL A 45 45.59 -15.38 29.90
C VAL A 45 47.09 -15.61 30.00
N ASP A 46 47.53 -16.43 30.95
CA ASP A 46 48.93 -16.75 31.15
C ASP A 46 49.49 -17.56 29.99
N SER A 47 48.81 -18.67 29.63
CA SER A 47 49.17 -19.49 28.46
C SER A 47 47.98 -20.30 27.99
N ILE A 48 47.91 -20.56 26.64
CA ILE A 48 46.99 -21.51 26.03
C ILE A 48 47.83 -22.32 25.03
N GLU A 49 47.85 -23.66 25.15
CA GLU A 49 48.53 -24.56 24.26
C GLU A 49 47.58 -25.53 23.59
N GLY A 50 47.97 -26.07 22.43
CA GLY A 50 47.24 -27.15 21.75
C GLY A 50 45.93 -26.75 21.10
N LEU A 51 45.73 -25.46 20.78
CA LEU A 51 44.51 -24.99 20.08
C LEU A 51 44.53 -25.37 18.59
N PRO A 52 43.61 -26.21 18.11
CA PRO A 52 43.40 -26.42 16.68
C PRO A 52 42.69 -25.19 16.06
N PRO A 53 42.71 -25.06 14.72
CA PRO A 53 41.86 -24.08 14.03
C PRO A 53 40.40 -24.27 14.44
N ALA A 54 39.76 -23.21 14.88
CA ALA A 54 38.39 -23.24 15.40
C ALA A 54 37.44 -22.36 14.54
N ILE A 55 36.21 -22.81 14.40
CA ILE A 55 35.13 -22.06 13.80
C ILE A 55 34.15 -21.71 14.93
N SER A 56 33.77 -20.45 15.02
CA SER A 56 32.73 -20.01 15.94
C SER A 56 31.44 -19.74 15.18
N ILE A 57 30.35 -20.32 15.68
CA ILE A 57 29.00 -19.99 15.24
C ILE A 57 28.31 -19.31 16.43
N ASP A 58 28.25 -18.00 16.36
CA ASP A 58 27.68 -17.20 17.43
C ASP A 58 26.18 -16.98 17.23
N GLN A 59 25.46 -16.93 18.35
CA GLN A 59 24.07 -16.53 18.33
C GLN A 59 24.01 -15.02 18.12
N LYS A 60 23.48 -14.56 16.98
CA LYS A 60 23.30 -13.14 16.73
C LYS A 60 22.36 -12.53 17.76
N SER A 61 22.91 -11.90 18.77
CA SER A 61 22.14 -11.20 19.82
C SER A 61 21.65 -9.82 19.39
N THR A 62 22.41 -9.13 18.52
CA THR A 62 22.03 -7.84 17.96
C THR A 62 22.57 -7.67 16.54
N ASN A 63 21.71 -7.30 15.61
CA ASN A 63 22.12 -6.96 14.28
C ASN A 63 22.36 -5.45 14.21
N ARG A 64 23.58 -5.00 13.94
CA ARG A 64 23.92 -3.58 13.76
C ARG A 64 23.33 -2.98 12.49
N ASN A 65 22.87 -3.83 11.56
CA ASN A 65 22.22 -3.37 10.33
C ASN A 65 20.71 -3.26 10.56
N PRO A 66 20.12 -2.06 10.57
CA PRO A 66 18.69 -1.86 10.79
C PRO A 66 17.80 -2.53 9.74
N ARG A 67 18.35 -2.89 8.58
CA ARG A 67 17.62 -3.62 7.52
C ARG A 67 17.64 -5.15 7.70
N SER A 68 18.45 -5.67 8.62
CA SER A 68 18.58 -7.09 8.86
C SER A 68 17.74 -7.47 10.09
N THR A 69 16.48 -7.78 9.84
CA THR A 69 15.54 -8.31 10.84
C THR A 69 15.53 -9.83 10.80
N VAL A 70 14.93 -10.47 11.83
CA VAL A 70 14.71 -11.93 11.83
C VAL A 70 13.99 -12.36 10.55
N GLY A 71 12.95 -11.61 10.14
CA GLY A 71 12.17 -11.92 8.95
C GLY A 71 12.99 -11.96 7.65
N THR A 72 13.98 -11.06 7.51
CA THR A 72 14.84 -11.01 6.31
C THR A 72 15.96 -12.07 6.35
N VAL A 73 16.51 -12.34 7.53
CA VAL A 73 17.59 -13.36 7.68
C VAL A 73 17.06 -14.77 7.51
N THR A 74 15.82 -15.02 7.90
CA THR A 74 15.16 -16.33 7.78
C THR A 74 14.35 -16.49 6.49
N GLU A 75 14.36 -15.48 5.62
CA GLU A 75 13.56 -15.42 4.38
C GLU A 75 12.03 -15.45 4.59
N ILE A 76 11.55 -15.50 5.84
CA ILE A 76 10.11 -15.48 6.18
C ILE A 76 9.43 -14.25 5.58
N TYR A 77 10.15 -13.14 5.48
CA TYR A 77 9.65 -11.90 4.89
C TYR A 77 9.20 -12.07 3.43
N ASP A 78 9.90 -12.88 2.63
CA ASP A 78 9.56 -13.12 1.23
C ASP A 78 8.28 -13.95 1.10
N TYR A 79 8.06 -14.89 2.03
CA TYR A 79 6.79 -15.61 2.10
C TYR A 79 5.64 -14.70 2.50
N PHE A 80 5.84 -13.78 3.45
CA PHE A 80 4.82 -12.79 3.80
C PHE A 80 4.48 -11.85 2.64
N ARG A 81 5.47 -11.37 1.92
CA ARG A 81 5.25 -10.53 0.72
C ARG A 81 4.35 -11.24 -0.28
N LEU A 82 4.65 -12.51 -0.57
CA LEU A 82 3.86 -13.31 -1.49
C LEU A 82 2.45 -13.54 -0.95
N LEU A 83 2.33 -13.92 0.32
CA LEU A 83 1.06 -14.18 0.99
C LEU A 83 0.15 -12.95 0.92
N TYR A 84 0.63 -11.80 1.42
CA TYR A 84 -0.18 -10.57 1.43
C TYR A 84 -0.49 -10.05 0.03
N ALA A 85 0.39 -10.21 -0.95
CA ALA A 85 0.10 -9.84 -2.32
C ALA A 85 -0.98 -10.72 -2.99
N ARG A 86 -1.13 -11.97 -2.54
CA ARG A 86 -2.06 -12.94 -3.16
C ARG A 86 -3.41 -13.01 -2.48
N ILE A 87 -3.45 -12.98 -1.16
CA ILE A 87 -4.68 -13.17 -0.38
C ILE A 87 -4.99 -12.02 0.59
N GLY A 88 -4.07 -11.06 0.71
CA GLY A 88 -4.28 -9.91 1.58
C GLY A 88 -5.40 -9.00 1.06
N ILE A 89 -6.24 -8.53 1.97
CA ILE A 89 -7.34 -7.62 1.68
C ILE A 89 -6.91 -6.20 2.04
N PRO A 90 -6.76 -5.29 1.05
CA PRO A 90 -6.36 -3.92 1.33
C PRO A 90 -7.48 -3.12 1.99
N HIS A 91 -7.10 -2.29 2.96
CA HIS A 91 -8.01 -1.40 3.65
C HIS A 91 -7.58 0.05 3.50
N CYS A 92 -8.53 0.96 3.41
CA CYS A 92 -8.25 2.38 3.31
C CYS A 92 -7.51 2.90 4.55
N PRO A 93 -6.35 3.57 4.39
CA PRO A 93 -5.59 4.09 5.53
C PRO A 93 -6.31 5.21 6.29
N LYS A 94 -7.31 5.83 5.68
CA LYS A 94 -8.06 6.95 6.25
C LYS A 94 -9.33 6.51 6.96
N CYS A 95 -10.16 5.68 6.33
CA CYS A 95 -11.45 5.27 6.88
C CYS A 95 -11.52 3.79 7.29
N GLY A 96 -10.49 2.99 7.02
CA GLY A 96 -10.44 1.56 7.35
C GLY A 96 -11.34 0.66 6.49
N ARG A 97 -12.09 1.22 5.52
CA ARG A 97 -12.95 0.43 4.63
C ARG A 97 -12.10 -0.47 3.74
N GLU A 98 -12.60 -1.66 3.48
CA GLU A 98 -12.02 -2.57 2.51
C GLU A 98 -12.04 -1.95 1.11
N ILE A 99 -10.91 -2.12 0.39
CA ILE A 99 -10.75 -1.64 -0.99
C ILE A 99 -10.77 -2.86 -1.91
N LYS A 100 -11.77 -2.90 -2.81
CA LYS A 100 -11.90 -3.95 -3.82
C LYS A 100 -11.83 -3.37 -5.21
N LYS A 101 -11.23 -4.12 -6.13
CA LYS A 101 -11.44 -3.93 -7.57
C LYS A 101 -12.79 -4.52 -7.92
N GLN A 102 -13.61 -3.77 -8.64
CA GLN A 102 -14.90 -4.24 -9.13
C GLN A 102 -14.92 -4.18 -10.65
N THR A 103 -15.42 -5.22 -11.29
CA THR A 103 -15.64 -5.21 -12.73
C THR A 103 -16.93 -4.45 -13.07
N ALA A 104 -17.08 -3.99 -14.32
CA ALA A 104 -18.31 -3.35 -14.76
C ALA A 104 -19.53 -4.27 -14.63
N ASP A 105 -19.33 -5.57 -14.83
CA ASP A 105 -20.39 -6.59 -14.68
C ASP A 105 -20.83 -6.71 -13.22
N GLU A 106 -19.87 -6.79 -12.27
CA GLU A 106 -20.18 -6.83 -10.83
C GLU A 106 -20.90 -5.55 -10.36
N MET A 107 -20.52 -4.38 -10.90
CA MET A 107 -21.22 -3.13 -10.62
C MET A 107 -22.66 -3.17 -11.16
N THR A 108 -22.83 -3.69 -12.38
CA THR A 108 -24.15 -3.87 -13.01
C THR A 108 -25.03 -4.77 -12.17
N ASP A 109 -24.52 -5.93 -11.73
CA ASP A 109 -25.27 -6.89 -10.92
C ASP A 109 -25.69 -6.29 -9.58
N GLN A 110 -24.80 -5.54 -8.91
CA GLN A 110 -25.11 -4.89 -7.65
C GLN A 110 -26.18 -3.79 -7.81
N ILE A 111 -26.13 -3.02 -8.91
CA ILE A 111 -27.14 -2.00 -9.19
C ILE A 111 -28.50 -2.65 -9.54
N MET A 112 -28.47 -3.73 -10.30
CA MET A 112 -29.68 -4.50 -10.65
C MET A 112 -30.32 -5.23 -9.44
N ALA A 113 -29.55 -5.47 -8.36
CA ALA A 113 -30.08 -6.02 -7.12
C ALA A 113 -30.91 -4.99 -6.30
N LEU A 114 -30.91 -3.73 -6.67
CA LEU A 114 -31.80 -2.72 -6.06
C LEU A 114 -33.26 -3.03 -6.38
N PRO A 115 -34.22 -2.59 -5.52
CA PRO A 115 -35.63 -2.79 -5.77
C PRO A 115 -36.08 -2.25 -7.13
N GLU A 116 -36.95 -2.98 -7.81
CA GLU A 116 -37.55 -2.55 -9.07
C GLU A 116 -38.29 -1.22 -8.91
N GLY A 117 -38.15 -0.33 -9.88
CA GLY A 117 -38.69 1.02 -9.82
C GLY A 117 -37.77 2.05 -9.16
N THR A 118 -36.65 1.64 -8.59
CA THR A 118 -35.65 2.56 -8.01
C THR A 118 -35.10 3.49 -9.09
N LYS A 119 -35.18 4.79 -8.84
CA LYS A 119 -34.58 5.82 -9.73
C LYS A 119 -33.14 6.04 -9.36
N ILE A 120 -32.24 5.94 -10.31
CA ILE A 120 -30.80 6.10 -10.13
C ILE A 120 -30.22 7.12 -11.11
N GLN A 121 -29.13 7.78 -10.70
CA GLN A 121 -28.32 8.63 -11.58
C GLN A 121 -26.89 8.11 -11.55
N LEU A 122 -26.33 7.82 -12.72
CA LEU A 122 -24.93 7.43 -12.88
C LEU A 122 -24.07 8.67 -13.03
N MET A 123 -23.13 8.86 -12.13
CA MET A 123 -22.30 10.05 -12.07
C MET A 123 -20.83 9.74 -12.12
N ALA A 124 -20.07 10.52 -12.88
CA ALA A 124 -18.65 10.47 -12.98
C ALA A 124 -17.97 11.49 -12.05
N PRO A 125 -17.31 11.10 -10.96
CA PRO A 125 -16.62 12.01 -10.05
C PRO A 125 -15.28 12.46 -10.64
N VAL A 126 -15.32 13.52 -11.47
CA VAL A 126 -14.16 14.03 -12.21
C VAL A 126 -13.26 14.97 -11.40
N VAL A 127 -13.77 15.57 -10.33
CA VAL A 127 -13.00 16.38 -9.38
C VAL A 127 -13.36 15.98 -7.96
N ARG A 128 -12.37 15.69 -7.14
CA ARG A 128 -12.55 15.29 -5.74
C ARG A 128 -11.64 16.11 -4.83
N GLY A 129 -12.22 17.06 -4.10
CA GLY A 129 -11.54 17.88 -3.11
C GLY A 129 -10.38 18.72 -3.65
N ARG A 130 -10.44 19.14 -4.91
CA ARG A 130 -9.40 19.95 -5.56
C ARG A 130 -9.82 21.42 -5.65
N LYS A 131 -8.87 22.33 -5.40
CA LYS A 131 -9.06 23.77 -5.59
C LYS A 131 -8.98 24.13 -7.07
N GLY A 132 -9.76 25.13 -7.48
CA GLY A 132 -9.73 25.67 -8.83
C GLY A 132 -11.10 26.06 -9.34
N THR A 133 -11.16 26.84 -10.42
CA THR A 133 -12.40 27.24 -11.07
C THR A 133 -12.98 26.16 -11.99
N HIS A 134 -12.19 25.16 -12.36
CA HIS A 134 -12.54 24.02 -13.20
C HIS A 134 -13.28 24.33 -14.52
N VAL A 135 -13.21 25.58 -15.02
CA VAL A 135 -13.91 26.05 -16.21
C VAL A 135 -13.64 25.17 -17.44
N LYS A 136 -12.36 24.84 -17.69
CA LYS A 136 -11.98 24.01 -18.85
C LYS A 136 -12.60 22.60 -18.81
N LEU A 137 -12.80 22.04 -17.60
CA LEU A 137 -13.41 20.75 -17.39
C LEU A 137 -14.90 20.81 -17.69
N LEU A 138 -15.59 21.83 -17.13
CA LEU A 138 -17.02 22.07 -17.36
C LEU A 138 -17.32 22.34 -18.83
N ASP A 139 -16.50 23.15 -19.51
CA ASP A 139 -16.60 23.40 -20.94
C ASP A 139 -16.42 22.13 -21.78
N ARG A 140 -15.47 21.26 -21.40
CA ARG A 140 -15.26 19.98 -22.06
C ARG A 140 -16.48 19.08 -21.88
N ALA A 141 -17.00 18.96 -20.67
CA ALA A 141 -18.22 18.20 -20.38
C ALA A 141 -19.41 18.68 -21.22
N LYS A 142 -19.62 20.02 -21.29
CA LYS A 142 -20.66 20.64 -22.12
C LYS A 142 -20.48 20.31 -23.61
N LYS A 143 -19.26 20.39 -24.15
CA LYS A 143 -18.94 20.05 -25.54
C LYS A 143 -19.12 18.56 -25.84
N SER A 144 -18.94 17.69 -24.86
CA SER A 144 -19.18 16.24 -24.97
C SER A 144 -20.67 15.86 -24.89
N GLY A 145 -21.58 16.84 -24.73
CA GLY A 145 -23.01 16.61 -24.75
C GLY A 145 -23.64 16.31 -23.40
N TYR A 146 -22.88 16.37 -22.31
CA TYR A 146 -23.46 16.25 -20.96
C TYR A 146 -24.27 17.49 -20.62
N VAL A 147 -25.39 17.30 -19.90
CA VAL A 147 -26.36 18.37 -19.60
C VAL A 147 -26.27 18.83 -18.16
N ARG A 148 -25.96 17.92 -17.24
CA ARG A 148 -26.01 18.18 -15.80
C ARG A 148 -24.74 17.78 -15.09
N VAL A 149 -24.47 18.54 -14.01
CA VAL A 149 -23.32 18.33 -13.13
C VAL A 149 -23.77 18.55 -11.69
N ARG A 150 -23.27 17.73 -10.77
CA ARG A 150 -23.40 17.95 -9.34
C ARG A 150 -22.08 18.56 -8.83
N ILE A 151 -22.17 19.74 -8.20
CA ILE A 151 -21.03 20.44 -7.62
C ILE A 151 -21.29 20.67 -6.15
N ASP A 152 -20.41 20.14 -5.30
CA ASP A 152 -20.50 20.26 -3.83
C ASP A 152 -21.89 19.87 -3.30
N GLY A 153 -22.49 18.84 -3.90
CA GLY A 153 -23.81 18.30 -3.55
C GLY A 153 -25.00 19.00 -4.25
N ASN A 154 -24.80 20.12 -4.94
CA ASN A 154 -25.85 20.84 -5.64
C ASN A 154 -25.84 20.52 -7.14
N MET A 155 -27.06 20.38 -7.71
CA MET A 155 -27.24 20.12 -9.14
C MET A 155 -27.25 21.40 -9.94
N TYR A 156 -26.48 21.45 -11.03
CA TYR A 156 -26.42 22.55 -11.99
C TYR A 156 -26.64 22.05 -13.40
N GLU A 157 -27.17 22.90 -14.26
CA GLU A 157 -27.19 22.65 -15.70
C GLU A 157 -25.91 23.23 -16.35
N LEU A 158 -25.23 22.45 -17.18
CA LEU A 158 -24.02 22.91 -17.89
C LEU A 158 -24.33 24.01 -18.93
N SER A 159 -25.60 24.28 -19.22
CA SER A 159 -26.05 25.44 -20.01
C SER A 159 -25.85 26.76 -19.26
N GLU A 160 -25.94 26.73 -17.92
CA GLU A 160 -25.83 27.92 -17.07
C GLU A 160 -24.36 28.35 -16.91
N GLU A 161 -24.14 29.59 -16.49
CA GLU A 161 -22.84 30.11 -16.15
C GLU A 161 -22.47 29.68 -14.72
N ILE A 162 -21.53 28.74 -14.60
CA ILE A 162 -21.09 28.21 -13.32
C ILE A 162 -19.77 28.86 -12.93
N SER A 163 -19.80 29.68 -11.87
CA SER A 163 -18.62 30.32 -11.30
C SER A 163 -18.22 29.68 -9.99
N LEU A 164 -17.01 29.14 -9.93
CA LEU A 164 -16.43 28.44 -8.76
C LEU A 164 -15.26 29.24 -8.18
N ASP A 165 -15.16 29.29 -6.85
CA ASP A 165 -14.04 29.95 -6.16
C ASP A 165 -12.78 29.11 -6.26
N LYS A 166 -11.72 29.71 -6.81
CA LYS A 166 -10.42 29.06 -6.99
C LYS A 166 -9.74 28.63 -5.69
N ASN A 167 -10.11 29.20 -4.55
CA ASN A 167 -9.48 28.96 -3.25
C ASN A 167 -10.17 27.86 -2.45
N ILE A 168 -11.38 27.49 -2.82
CA ILE A 168 -12.19 26.43 -2.16
C ILE A 168 -11.94 25.09 -2.85
N LYS A 169 -12.03 24.01 -2.09
CA LYS A 169 -11.98 22.64 -2.62
C LYS A 169 -13.37 22.27 -3.11
N HIS A 170 -13.45 21.87 -4.37
CA HIS A 170 -14.69 21.44 -5.00
C HIS A 170 -14.71 19.94 -5.27
N ASN A 171 -15.92 19.37 -5.23
CA ASN A 171 -16.24 18.04 -5.76
C ASN A 171 -17.15 18.22 -6.96
N ILE A 172 -16.79 17.65 -8.10
CA ILE A 172 -17.56 17.79 -9.35
C ILE A 172 -17.84 16.40 -9.91
N GLU A 173 -19.12 16.11 -10.11
CA GLU A 173 -19.61 14.84 -10.63
C GLU A 173 -20.51 15.11 -11.84
N ILE A 174 -20.13 14.56 -12.99
CA ILE A 174 -20.90 14.72 -14.24
C ILE A 174 -22.00 13.66 -14.25
N VAL A 175 -23.25 14.03 -14.46
CA VAL A 175 -24.35 13.10 -14.63
C VAL A 175 -24.31 12.55 -16.04
N VAL A 176 -24.03 11.25 -16.17
CA VAL A 176 -23.88 10.57 -17.46
C VAL A 176 -25.22 9.97 -17.93
N ASP A 177 -25.95 9.28 -17.05
CA ASP A 177 -27.26 8.72 -17.37
C ASP A 177 -28.19 8.72 -16.16
N ARG A 178 -29.49 8.62 -16.42
CA ARG A 178 -30.56 8.54 -15.43
C ARG A 178 -31.47 7.39 -15.83
N LEU A 179 -31.56 6.40 -14.95
CA LEU A 179 -32.25 5.16 -15.22
C LEU A 179 -33.27 4.84 -14.11
N VAL A 180 -34.19 3.96 -14.43
CA VAL A 180 -35.07 3.32 -13.45
C VAL A 180 -34.75 1.84 -13.48
N VAL A 181 -34.45 1.25 -12.34
CA VAL A 181 -34.11 -0.17 -12.21
C VAL A 181 -35.34 -1.00 -12.60
N ARG A 182 -35.21 -1.79 -13.65
CA ARG A 182 -36.23 -2.72 -14.17
C ARG A 182 -35.56 -3.79 -15.03
N PRO A 183 -36.18 -4.95 -15.21
CA PRO A 183 -35.67 -5.96 -16.13
C PRO A 183 -35.50 -5.40 -17.56
N GLY A 184 -34.41 -5.77 -18.22
CA GLY A 184 -34.11 -5.41 -19.61
C GLY A 184 -33.32 -4.12 -19.79
N ILE A 185 -32.83 -3.46 -18.71
CA ILE A 185 -31.94 -2.30 -18.82
C ILE A 185 -30.46 -2.65 -18.72
N GLU A 186 -30.12 -3.93 -18.49
CA GLU A 186 -28.76 -4.40 -18.15
C GLU A 186 -27.74 -3.90 -19.17
N LYS A 187 -28.03 -4.05 -20.47
CA LYS A 187 -27.11 -3.60 -21.53
C LYS A 187 -26.88 -2.09 -21.48
N ARG A 188 -27.96 -1.31 -21.40
CA ARG A 188 -27.84 0.16 -21.32
C ARG A 188 -27.13 0.60 -20.06
N LEU A 189 -27.38 -0.08 -18.93
CA LEU A 189 -26.70 0.19 -17.66
C LEU A 189 -25.21 -0.08 -17.79
N ALA A 190 -24.82 -1.22 -18.38
CA ALA A 190 -23.42 -1.58 -18.60
C ALA A 190 -22.70 -0.54 -19.50
N ASP A 191 -23.31 -0.17 -20.64
CA ASP A 191 -22.77 0.83 -21.56
C ASP A 191 -22.58 2.20 -20.86
N SER A 192 -23.53 2.58 -19.99
CA SER A 192 -23.45 3.81 -19.22
C SER A 192 -22.38 3.74 -18.12
N ILE A 193 -22.23 2.59 -17.44
CA ILE A 193 -21.17 2.35 -16.47
C ILE A 193 -19.79 2.50 -17.13
N GLU A 194 -19.57 1.85 -18.28
CA GLU A 194 -18.30 1.95 -19.01
C GLU A 194 -17.98 3.41 -19.39
N SER A 195 -18.99 4.16 -19.81
CA SER A 195 -18.84 5.59 -20.11
C SER A 195 -18.42 6.39 -18.90
N VAL A 196 -19.03 6.13 -17.73
CA VAL A 196 -18.67 6.78 -16.45
C VAL A 196 -17.24 6.41 -16.04
N LEU A 197 -16.90 5.12 -16.09
CA LEU A 197 -15.57 4.63 -15.69
C LEU A 197 -14.46 5.23 -16.56
N SER A 198 -14.71 5.36 -17.87
CA SER A 198 -13.78 6.03 -18.79
C SER A 198 -13.61 7.52 -18.48
N LEU A 199 -14.68 8.21 -18.08
CA LEU A 199 -14.67 9.64 -17.79
C LEU A 199 -14.03 9.97 -16.44
N ALA A 200 -14.24 9.12 -15.44
CA ALA A 200 -13.81 9.30 -14.05
C ALA A 200 -12.64 8.39 -13.63
N GLU A 201 -11.83 7.94 -14.60
CA GLU A 201 -10.61 7.14 -14.33
C GLU A 201 -10.90 5.90 -13.47
N GLY A 202 -12.00 5.20 -13.77
CA GLY A 202 -12.38 3.96 -13.10
C GLY A 202 -13.25 4.13 -11.85
N LEU A 203 -13.80 5.32 -11.61
CA LEU A 203 -14.70 5.59 -10.49
C LEU A 203 -16.15 5.78 -10.99
N LEU A 204 -17.11 5.29 -10.19
CA LEU A 204 -18.54 5.46 -10.45
C LEU A 204 -19.26 5.80 -9.15
N VAL A 205 -20.11 6.79 -9.20
CA VAL A 205 -21.08 7.13 -8.15
C VAL A 205 -22.47 6.89 -8.69
N VAL A 206 -23.25 6.08 -7.99
CA VAL A 206 -24.68 5.86 -8.28
C VAL A 206 -25.49 6.55 -7.22
N ASP A 207 -26.13 7.63 -7.58
CA ASP A 207 -27.02 8.38 -6.71
C ASP A 207 -28.40 7.71 -6.75
N VAL A 208 -28.80 7.14 -5.64
CA VAL A 208 -30.12 6.48 -5.48
C VAL A 208 -31.10 7.52 -4.96
N ILE A 209 -32.08 7.90 -5.78
CA ILE A 209 -33.05 8.91 -5.40
C ILE A 209 -33.88 8.45 -4.21
N GLY A 210 -33.69 9.10 -3.06
CA GLY A 210 -34.35 8.75 -1.80
C GLY A 210 -33.63 7.68 -0.97
N GLY A 211 -32.40 7.29 -1.36
CA GLY A 211 -31.55 6.36 -0.65
C GLY A 211 -30.14 6.90 -0.47
N GLU A 212 -29.23 6.03 0.01
CA GLU A 212 -27.82 6.35 0.10
C GLU A 212 -27.11 6.12 -1.25
N PRO A 213 -26.15 6.98 -1.62
CA PRO A 213 -25.40 6.77 -2.84
C PRO A 213 -24.49 5.55 -2.74
N LEU A 214 -24.36 4.79 -3.84
CA LEU A 214 -23.44 3.68 -3.97
C LEU A 214 -22.17 4.15 -4.69
N ASN A 215 -21.02 3.82 -4.14
CA ASN A 215 -19.73 4.19 -4.69
C ASN A 215 -18.98 2.94 -5.13
N PHE A 216 -18.50 2.95 -6.37
CA PHE A 216 -17.80 1.83 -6.99
C PHE A 216 -16.43 2.27 -7.52
N SER A 217 -15.50 1.33 -7.59
CA SER A 217 -14.19 1.57 -8.19
C SER A 217 -13.72 0.37 -8.99
N GLN A 218 -13.28 0.61 -10.21
CA GLN A 218 -12.62 -0.38 -11.06
C GLN A 218 -11.15 -0.57 -10.66
N ASN A 219 -10.58 0.38 -9.95
CA ASN A 219 -9.20 0.37 -9.45
C ASN A 219 -9.19 0.06 -7.95
N PHE A 220 -8.01 -0.26 -7.40
CA PHE A 220 -7.83 -0.32 -5.96
C PHE A 220 -7.92 1.10 -5.36
N ALA A 221 -9.12 1.66 -5.30
CA ALA A 221 -9.35 2.99 -4.74
C ALA A 221 -10.48 2.95 -3.71
N CYS A 222 -10.29 3.71 -2.63
CA CYS A 222 -11.37 3.92 -1.67
C CYS A 222 -12.43 4.84 -2.28
N PRO A 223 -13.67 4.38 -2.47
CA PRO A 223 -14.70 5.18 -3.10
C PRO A 223 -15.06 6.43 -2.29
N ASP A 224 -14.94 6.37 -0.95
CA ASP A 224 -15.29 7.51 -0.08
C ASP A 224 -14.17 8.53 0.08
N CYS A 225 -12.93 8.04 0.27
CA CYS A 225 -11.78 8.90 0.58
C CYS A 225 -11.00 9.36 -0.66
N GLY A 226 -11.21 8.70 -1.80
CA GLY A 226 -10.48 8.99 -3.04
C GLY A 226 -9.00 8.58 -3.04
N ILE A 227 -8.59 7.79 -2.05
CA ILE A 227 -7.24 7.26 -1.99
C ILE A 227 -7.16 6.09 -2.97
N SER A 228 -6.30 6.21 -3.97
CA SER A 228 -5.96 5.13 -4.89
C SER A 228 -4.73 4.38 -4.37
N ILE A 229 -4.74 3.08 -4.53
CA ILE A 229 -3.61 2.19 -4.25
C ILE A 229 -3.24 1.55 -5.58
N ASP A 230 -1.95 1.56 -5.91
CA ASP A 230 -1.45 0.87 -7.10
C ASP A 230 -1.70 -0.64 -7.01
N GLU A 231 -1.57 -1.34 -8.12
CA GLU A 231 -1.71 -2.80 -8.13
C GLU A 231 -0.75 -3.45 -7.12
N ILE A 232 -1.32 -4.29 -6.25
CA ILE A 232 -0.58 -4.89 -5.15
C ILE A 232 0.21 -6.08 -5.68
N GLU A 233 1.52 -5.91 -5.77
CA GLU A 233 2.47 -6.94 -6.14
C GLU A 233 3.39 -7.27 -4.95
N PRO A 234 4.06 -8.45 -4.93
CA PRO A 234 5.04 -8.75 -3.88
C PRO A 234 6.12 -7.68 -3.71
N ARG A 235 6.51 -7.00 -4.81
CA ARG A 235 7.48 -5.89 -4.78
C ARG A 235 6.95 -4.62 -4.11
N SER A 236 5.64 -4.46 -3.99
CA SER A 236 5.03 -3.30 -3.32
C SER A 236 5.27 -3.30 -1.80
N PHE A 237 5.65 -4.46 -1.24
CA PHE A 237 5.99 -4.59 0.17
C PHE A 237 7.49 -4.44 0.38
N HIS A 238 7.98 -3.20 0.47
CA HIS A 238 9.37 -2.90 0.79
C HIS A 238 9.64 -2.93 2.29
N LEU A 239 10.80 -3.48 2.67
CA LEU A 239 11.31 -3.41 4.04
C LEU A 239 12.01 -2.06 4.27
N THR A 240 11.36 -0.97 3.95
CA THR A 240 11.87 0.34 4.35
C THR A 240 11.40 0.59 5.78
N ILE A 241 12.29 0.41 6.73
CA ILE A 241 12.04 0.83 8.10
C ILE A 241 12.00 2.37 8.06
N HIS A 242 10.80 2.92 8.05
CA HIS A 242 10.61 4.36 8.17
C HIS A 242 10.90 4.79 9.62
N LEU A 243 12.15 5.15 9.87
CA LEU A 243 12.52 6.09 10.93
C LEU A 243 12.18 7.54 10.53
N VAL A 244 11.31 7.75 9.55
CA VAL A 244 10.90 9.08 9.08
C VAL A 244 9.50 9.37 9.64
N PRO A 245 9.31 10.55 10.26
CA PRO A 245 7.98 10.96 10.72
C PRO A 245 6.98 10.89 9.58
N ALA A 246 5.74 10.49 9.87
CA ALA A 246 4.64 10.17 8.94
C ALA A 246 4.26 11.25 7.90
N ARG A 247 5.02 12.34 7.76
CA ARG A 247 4.78 13.47 6.83
C ARG A 247 5.40 13.29 5.44
N TYR A 248 6.25 12.27 5.22
CA TYR A 248 6.98 12.08 3.94
C TYR A 248 6.90 10.63 3.44
N VAL A 249 5.73 10.00 3.55
CA VAL A 249 5.50 8.72 2.89
C VAL A 249 5.06 9.05 1.47
N SER A 250 5.84 8.67 0.46
CA SER A 250 5.38 8.70 -0.92
C SER A 250 4.18 7.76 -1.07
N ASP A 251 3.21 8.11 -1.91
CA ASP A 251 1.98 7.33 -2.14
C ASP A 251 2.22 5.88 -2.60
N SER A 252 3.46 5.51 -2.90
CA SER A 252 3.86 4.19 -3.41
C SER A 252 4.16 3.14 -2.34
N ASP A 253 4.28 3.50 -1.05
CA ASP A 253 4.64 2.57 0.00
C ASP A 253 3.40 1.99 0.69
N ILE A 254 3.00 0.79 0.28
CA ILE A 254 1.91 0.06 0.96
C ILE A 254 2.40 -0.34 2.36
N LYS A 255 1.75 0.22 3.37
CA LYS A 255 2.00 -0.18 4.76
C LYS A 255 1.36 -1.53 5.03
N TRP A 256 2.10 -2.44 5.64
CA TRP A 256 1.59 -3.74 6.12
C TRP A 256 0.32 -3.60 6.99
N SER A 257 0.21 -2.49 7.72
CA SER A 257 -0.96 -2.18 8.56
C SER A 257 -2.27 -1.99 7.77
N LEU A 258 -2.20 -1.83 6.44
CA LEU A 258 -3.37 -1.67 5.57
C LEU A 258 -3.92 -2.98 5.04
N MET A 259 -3.18 -4.08 5.25
CA MET A 259 -3.56 -5.41 4.76
C MET A 259 -4.05 -6.26 5.92
N LYS A 260 -5.18 -6.94 5.70
CA LYS A 260 -5.71 -7.98 6.60
C LYS A 260 -5.81 -9.29 5.83
N ILE A 261 -5.63 -10.40 6.53
CA ILE A 261 -5.82 -11.75 6.01
C ILE A 261 -7.10 -12.31 6.62
#